data_5976e02f474aaa08a564a35e01b20008
#
_entry.id   5976e02f474aaa08a564a35e01b20008
#
_cell.length_a   1.000
_cell.length_b   1.000
_cell.length_c   1.000
_cell.angle_alpha   90.00
_cell.angle_beta   90.00
_cell.angle_gamma   90.00
#
_symmetry.space_group_name_H-M   'P 1'
#
loop_
_entity.id
_entity.type
_entity.pdbx_description
1 polymer ?
#
loop_
_entity_poly.entity_id
_entity_poly.type
_entity_poly.pdbx_seq_one_letter_code
_entity_poly.pdbx_strand_id
1 'polypeptide(L)'
;MKPIGYWLNRTDQALTRRMDTLLAGYGLTRIGWQVLNVVADGPQVADTDVLALLAANADPATLTDAIGTALADGWLTRPDLDRLALTADGRTRLAAVAERVAVFRELSTAGISPEEYRTAVDVLERMTRNLT
;
A
#
# COMPACT_ATOMS: atom_id res chain seq x y z
N MET A 1 -31.72 6.33 8.34
CA MET A 1 -30.33 5.82 8.29
C MET A 1 -29.90 5.62 6.84
N LYS A 2 -28.72 6.04 6.50
CA LYS A 2 -28.19 5.84 5.15
C LYS A 2 -27.83 4.35 4.94
N PRO A 3 -28.02 3.81 3.73
CA PRO A 3 -27.72 2.41 3.46
C PRO A 3 -26.20 2.13 3.47
N ILE A 4 -25.85 0.84 3.58
CA ILE A 4 -24.45 0.44 3.68
C ILE A 4 -23.61 0.90 2.48
N GLY A 5 -24.17 0.87 1.26
CA GLY A 5 -23.46 1.33 0.05
C GLY A 5 -23.02 2.78 0.12
N TYR A 6 -23.83 3.64 0.72
CA TYR A 6 -23.47 5.03 0.94
C TYR A 6 -22.20 5.16 1.80
N TRP A 7 -22.16 4.40 2.91
CA TRP A 7 -21.02 4.46 3.82
C TRP A 7 -19.79 3.77 3.25
N LEU A 8 -19.96 2.67 2.51
CA LEU A 8 -18.84 2.01 1.83
C LEU A 8 -18.13 2.97 0.87
N ASN A 9 -18.92 3.67 0.06
CA ASN A 9 -18.36 4.61 -0.90
C ASN A 9 -17.63 5.78 -0.20
N ARG A 10 -18.26 6.37 0.81
CA ARG A 10 -17.64 7.48 1.54
C ARG A 10 -16.41 7.06 2.33
N THR A 11 -16.46 5.89 2.94
CA THR A 11 -15.32 5.35 3.69
C THR A 11 -14.14 5.09 2.75
N ASP A 12 -14.40 4.44 1.62
CA ASP A 12 -13.37 4.19 0.62
C ASP A 12 -12.72 5.50 0.14
N GLN A 13 -13.53 6.49 -0.20
CA GLN A 13 -13.03 7.79 -0.64
C GLN A 13 -12.20 8.48 0.45
N ALA A 14 -12.66 8.44 1.70
CA ALA A 14 -11.97 9.07 2.82
C ALA A 14 -10.62 8.39 3.10
N LEU A 15 -10.60 7.06 3.14
CA LEU A 15 -9.37 6.29 3.34
C LEU A 15 -8.36 6.54 2.22
N THR A 16 -8.83 6.47 0.97
CA THR A 16 -7.98 6.67 -0.20
C THR A 16 -7.38 8.07 -0.22
N ARG A 17 -8.19 9.09 0.02
CA ARG A 17 -7.73 10.49 0.00
C ARG A 17 -6.70 10.77 1.08
N ARG A 18 -6.94 10.28 2.31
CA ARG A 18 -5.99 10.47 3.42
C ARG A 18 -4.69 9.72 3.17
N MET A 19 -4.76 8.49 2.66
CA MET A 19 -3.57 7.72 2.34
C MET A 19 -2.75 8.39 1.23
N ASP A 20 -3.40 8.83 0.16
CA ASP A 20 -2.72 9.51 -0.94
C ASP A 20 -2.02 10.79 -0.47
N THR A 21 -2.66 11.58 0.39
CA THR A 21 -2.07 12.79 0.95
C THR A 21 -0.86 12.47 1.82
N LEU A 22 -0.97 11.45 2.67
CA LEU A 22 0.13 10.98 3.52
C LEU A 22 1.34 10.57 2.67
N LEU A 23 1.12 9.71 1.68
CA LEU A 23 2.18 9.19 0.81
C LEU A 23 2.81 10.30 -0.05
N ALA A 24 2.00 11.24 -0.54
CA ALA A 24 2.49 12.37 -1.33
C ALA A 24 3.49 13.22 -0.55
N GLY A 25 3.33 13.33 0.76
CA GLY A 25 4.29 14.02 1.63
C GLY A 25 5.69 13.40 1.63
N TYR A 26 5.81 12.15 1.23
CA TYR A 26 7.09 11.44 1.06
C TYR A 26 7.49 11.27 -0.41
N GLY A 27 6.78 11.91 -1.32
CA GLY A 27 7.02 11.75 -2.76
C GLY A 27 6.57 10.40 -3.31
N LEU A 28 5.63 9.74 -2.65
CA LEU A 28 5.15 8.40 -3.03
C LEU A 28 3.74 8.44 -3.57
N THR A 29 3.49 7.58 -4.55
CA THR A 29 2.15 7.12 -4.91
C THR A 29 1.83 5.84 -4.16
N ARG A 30 0.57 5.42 -4.17
CA ARG A 30 0.17 4.14 -3.59
C ARG A 30 0.93 2.97 -4.23
N ILE A 31 1.04 2.94 -5.55
CA ILE A 31 1.78 1.90 -6.27
C ILE A 31 3.26 1.92 -5.92
N GLY A 32 3.88 3.11 -5.87
CA GLY A 32 5.27 3.25 -5.45
C GLY A 32 5.50 2.69 -4.04
N TRP A 33 4.61 3.00 -3.10
CA TRP A 33 4.68 2.47 -1.74
C TRP A 33 4.54 0.95 -1.71
N GLN A 34 3.62 0.38 -2.50
CA GLN A 34 3.44 -1.07 -2.59
C GLN A 34 4.69 -1.76 -3.13
N VAL A 35 5.32 -1.17 -4.16
CA VAL A 35 6.59 -1.68 -4.70
C VAL A 35 7.66 -1.72 -3.61
N LEU A 36 7.81 -0.65 -2.84
CA LEU A 36 8.79 -0.59 -1.76
C LEU A 36 8.55 -1.67 -0.70
N ASN A 37 7.29 -1.90 -0.34
CA ASN A 37 6.95 -2.93 0.65
C ASN A 37 7.28 -4.34 0.15
N VAL A 38 7.07 -4.63 -1.13
CA VAL A 38 7.45 -5.92 -1.72
C VAL A 38 8.97 -6.10 -1.64
N VAL A 39 9.73 -5.08 -2.02
CA VAL A 39 11.20 -5.15 -1.98
C VAL A 39 11.73 -5.28 -0.55
N ALA A 40 11.04 -4.66 0.41
CA ALA A 40 11.43 -4.71 1.83
C ALA A 40 11.32 -6.10 2.45
N ASP A 41 10.55 -7.00 1.85
CA ASP A 41 10.31 -8.34 2.40
C ASP A 41 11.52 -9.28 2.28
N GLY A 42 12.53 -8.91 1.51
CA GLY A 42 13.73 -9.73 1.37
C GLY A 42 14.98 -8.89 1.19
N PRO A 43 16.18 -9.50 1.29
CA PRO A 43 17.43 -8.78 1.07
C PRO A 43 17.60 -8.31 -0.37
N GLN A 44 17.12 -9.12 -1.31
CA GLN A 44 17.07 -8.79 -2.74
C GLN A 44 15.83 -9.42 -3.35
N VAL A 45 15.14 -8.68 -4.23
CA VAL A 45 13.93 -9.16 -4.88
C VAL A 45 14.07 -8.96 -6.38
N ALA A 46 13.68 -9.97 -7.16
CA ALA A 46 13.71 -9.87 -8.62
C ALA A 46 12.60 -8.93 -9.11
N ASP A 47 12.87 -8.16 -10.17
CA ASP A 47 11.87 -7.31 -10.82
C ASP A 47 10.62 -8.13 -11.20
N THR A 48 10.81 -9.35 -11.72
CA THR A 48 9.70 -10.23 -12.11
C THR A 48 8.81 -10.61 -10.94
N ASP A 49 9.36 -10.76 -9.74
CA ASP A 49 8.58 -11.06 -8.53
C ASP A 49 7.72 -9.85 -8.13
N VAL A 50 8.24 -8.64 -8.26
CA VAL A 50 7.47 -7.41 -7.99
C VAL A 50 6.27 -7.35 -8.96
N LEU A 51 6.52 -7.58 -10.25
CA LEU A 51 5.47 -7.55 -11.26
C LEU A 51 4.40 -8.62 -11.01
N ALA A 52 4.82 -9.83 -10.63
CA ALA A 52 3.90 -10.93 -10.34
C ALA A 52 3.05 -10.67 -9.09
N LEU A 53 3.67 -10.21 -8.01
CA LEU A 53 2.99 -9.96 -6.73
C LEU A 53 1.99 -8.81 -6.81
N LEU A 54 2.24 -7.82 -7.65
CA LEU A 54 1.39 -6.63 -7.77
C LEU A 54 0.56 -6.60 -9.06
N ALA A 55 0.50 -7.73 -9.78
CA ALA A 55 -0.22 -7.82 -11.06
C ALA A 55 -1.70 -7.41 -10.97
N ALA A 56 -2.34 -7.67 -9.83
CA ALA A 56 -3.74 -7.28 -9.60
C ALA A 56 -3.91 -5.79 -9.28
N ASN A 57 -2.83 -5.09 -8.95
CA ASN A 57 -2.86 -3.70 -8.48
C ASN A 57 -2.60 -2.69 -9.59
N ALA A 58 -1.75 -3.07 -10.56
CA ALA A 58 -1.40 -2.22 -11.70
C ALA A 58 -0.83 -3.06 -12.84
N ASP A 59 -0.83 -2.49 -14.05
CA ASP A 59 -0.26 -3.16 -15.22
C ASP A 59 1.29 -3.15 -15.15
N PRO A 60 1.95 -4.01 -15.97
CA PRO A 60 3.41 -4.11 -15.95
C PRO A 60 4.13 -2.80 -16.26
N ALA A 61 3.59 -1.98 -17.16
CA ALA A 61 4.19 -0.70 -17.53
C ALA A 61 4.18 0.27 -16.34
N THR A 62 3.06 0.38 -15.63
CA THR A 62 2.93 1.20 -14.43
C THR A 62 3.87 0.74 -13.34
N LEU A 63 3.98 -0.57 -13.11
CA LEU A 63 4.88 -1.14 -12.11
C LEU A 63 6.35 -0.90 -12.47
N THR A 64 6.72 -1.05 -13.73
CA THR A 64 8.07 -0.78 -14.21
C THR A 64 8.44 0.69 -14.02
N ASP A 65 7.52 1.60 -14.32
CA ASP A 65 7.71 3.04 -14.08
C ASP A 65 7.89 3.35 -12.58
N ALA A 66 7.11 2.70 -11.73
CA ALA A 66 7.22 2.87 -10.28
C ALA A 66 8.58 2.39 -9.76
N ILE A 67 9.09 1.27 -10.27
CA ILE A 67 10.43 0.77 -9.95
C ILE A 67 11.48 1.81 -10.39
N GLY A 68 11.37 2.31 -11.62
CA GLY A 68 12.30 3.32 -12.15
C GLY A 68 12.32 4.59 -11.31
N THR A 69 11.18 5.09 -10.90
CA THR A 69 11.05 6.25 -10.02
C THR A 69 11.70 6.00 -8.67
N ALA A 70 11.46 4.83 -8.07
CA ALA A 70 12.04 4.46 -6.78
C ALA A 70 13.57 4.37 -6.84
N LEU A 71 14.11 3.85 -7.95
CA LEU A 71 15.56 3.83 -8.19
C LEU A 71 16.11 5.25 -8.33
N ALA A 72 15.46 6.10 -9.12
CA ALA A 72 15.88 7.48 -9.35
C ALA A 72 15.85 8.32 -8.06
N ASP A 73 14.85 8.09 -7.21
CA ASP A 73 14.63 8.85 -5.97
C ASP A 73 15.44 8.31 -4.78
N GLY A 74 16.26 7.28 -5.00
CA GLY A 74 17.16 6.76 -3.97
C GLY A 74 16.52 5.84 -2.93
N TRP A 75 15.29 5.39 -3.14
CA TRP A 75 14.66 4.38 -2.28
C TRP A 75 15.25 3.00 -2.50
N LEU A 76 15.50 2.67 -3.77
CA LEU A 76 15.98 1.36 -4.19
C LEU A 76 17.33 1.48 -4.87
N THR A 77 18.05 0.36 -4.89
CA THR A 77 19.29 0.16 -5.66
C THR A 77 19.24 -1.19 -6.36
N ARG A 78 20.11 -1.39 -7.35
CA ARG A 78 20.29 -2.65 -8.05
C ARG A 78 21.59 -3.31 -7.62
N PRO A 79 21.54 -4.27 -6.68
CA PRO A 79 22.75 -5.03 -6.33
C PRO A 79 23.21 -5.93 -7.48
N ASP A 80 22.29 -6.33 -8.38
CA ASP A 80 22.55 -7.08 -9.58
C ASP A 80 21.53 -6.67 -10.65
N LEU A 81 21.72 -7.09 -11.90
CA LEU A 81 20.99 -6.62 -13.08
C LEU A 81 19.45 -6.71 -12.92
N ASP A 82 18.96 -7.84 -12.43
CA ASP A 82 17.53 -8.10 -12.28
C ASP A 82 17.09 -8.12 -10.81
N ARG A 83 17.88 -7.51 -9.92
CA ARG A 83 17.60 -7.51 -8.50
C ARG A 83 17.36 -6.09 -7.99
N LEU A 84 16.53 -6.00 -6.97
CA LEU A 84 16.19 -4.75 -6.28
C LEU A 84 16.42 -4.93 -4.80
N ALA A 85 16.93 -3.89 -4.15
CA ALA A 85 17.06 -3.85 -2.70
C ALA A 85 16.79 -2.43 -2.21
N LEU A 86 16.32 -2.29 -0.98
CA LEU A 86 16.24 -0.99 -0.34
C LEU A 86 17.65 -0.46 -0.10
N THR A 87 17.85 0.83 -0.37
CA THR A 87 19.05 1.53 0.12
C THR A 87 18.95 1.71 1.64
N ALA A 88 20.05 2.03 2.32
CA ALA A 88 20.02 2.36 3.73
C ALA A 88 19.09 3.55 4.00
N ASP A 89 19.14 4.58 3.16
CA ASP A 89 18.25 5.74 3.23
C ASP A 89 16.80 5.35 2.95
N GLY A 90 16.56 4.51 1.94
CA GLY A 90 15.23 4.01 1.61
C GLY A 90 14.61 3.24 2.77
N ARG A 91 15.39 2.43 3.46
CA ARG A 91 14.93 1.69 4.64
C ARG A 91 14.51 2.62 5.77
N THR A 92 15.31 3.64 6.06
CA THR A 92 14.99 4.64 7.08
C THR A 92 13.74 5.43 6.73
N ARG A 93 13.63 5.88 5.49
CA ARG A 93 12.47 6.63 4.99
C ARG A 93 11.20 5.78 5.01
N LEU A 94 11.30 4.52 4.59
CA LEU A 94 10.15 3.61 4.57
C LEU A 94 9.65 3.31 5.99
N ALA A 95 10.55 3.20 6.96
CA ALA A 95 10.17 3.05 8.37
C ALA A 95 9.38 4.27 8.87
N ALA A 96 9.76 5.48 8.48
CA ALA A 96 9.03 6.69 8.82
C ALA A 96 7.63 6.70 8.19
N VAL A 97 7.49 6.25 6.95
CA VAL A 97 6.19 6.09 6.29
C VAL A 97 5.33 5.08 7.06
N ALA A 98 5.91 3.95 7.46
CA ALA A 98 5.18 2.92 8.20
C ALA A 98 4.61 3.45 9.53
N GLU A 99 5.37 4.29 10.24
CA GLU A 99 4.88 4.92 11.47
C GLU A 99 3.68 5.83 11.21
N ARG A 100 3.71 6.62 10.14
CA ARG A 100 2.61 7.49 9.75
C ARG A 100 1.38 6.70 9.33
N VAL A 101 1.58 5.61 8.60
CA VAL A 101 0.47 4.72 8.21
C VAL A 101 -0.18 4.10 9.45
N ALA A 102 0.62 3.68 10.44
CA ALA A 102 0.10 3.14 11.70
C ALA A 102 -0.76 4.18 12.44
N VAL A 103 -0.30 5.43 12.54
CA VAL A 103 -1.07 6.52 13.15
C VAL A 103 -2.38 6.76 12.41
N PHE A 104 -2.34 6.75 11.08
CA PHE A 104 -3.54 6.89 10.27
C PHE A 104 -4.55 5.76 10.53
N ARG A 105 -4.07 4.51 10.62
CA ARG A 105 -4.93 3.37 10.92
C ARG A 105 -5.56 3.48 12.30
N GLU A 106 -4.82 3.90 13.30
CA GLU A 106 -5.35 4.15 14.64
C GLU A 106 -6.43 5.23 14.62
N LEU A 107 -6.20 6.32 13.88
CA LEU A 107 -7.18 7.39 13.73
C LEU A 107 -8.47 6.86 13.07
N SER A 108 -8.34 6.05 12.02
CA SER A 108 -9.49 5.53 11.27
C SER A 108 -10.35 4.58 12.10
N THR A 109 -9.76 3.93 13.11
CA THR A 109 -10.46 2.98 13.96
C THR A 109 -10.71 3.51 15.38
N ALA A 110 -10.49 4.80 15.61
CA ALA A 110 -10.72 5.40 16.93
C ALA A 110 -12.16 5.19 17.38
N GLY A 111 -12.35 4.66 18.57
CA GLY A 111 -13.68 4.37 19.12
C GLY A 111 -14.31 3.09 18.57
N ILE A 112 -13.61 2.33 17.76
CA ILE A 112 -14.08 1.07 17.17
C ILE A 112 -13.29 -0.07 17.80
N SER A 113 -14.00 -1.05 18.39
CA SER A 113 -13.33 -2.22 19.00
C SER A 113 -12.80 -3.17 17.93
N PRO A 114 -11.77 -4.00 18.27
CA PRO A 114 -11.32 -5.04 17.36
C PRO A 114 -12.44 -6.00 16.92
N GLU A 115 -13.39 -6.29 17.80
CA GLU A 115 -14.56 -7.14 17.49
C GLU A 115 -15.47 -6.49 16.47
N GLU A 116 -15.78 -5.20 16.66
CA GLU A 116 -16.59 -4.44 15.71
C GLU A 116 -15.92 -4.38 14.33
N TYR A 117 -14.60 -4.15 14.30
CA TYR A 117 -13.85 -4.13 13.06
C TYR A 117 -13.92 -5.48 12.34
N ARG A 118 -13.68 -6.57 13.05
CA ARG A 118 -13.76 -7.93 12.47
C ARG A 118 -15.17 -8.25 11.97
N THR A 119 -16.20 -7.85 12.72
CA THR A 119 -17.58 -8.02 12.30
C THR A 119 -17.86 -7.28 10.98
N ALA A 120 -17.41 -6.04 10.88
CA ALA A 120 -17.61 -5.26 9.66
C ALA A 120 -16.93 -5.92 8.45
N VAL A 121 -15.68 -6.36 8.59
CA VAL A 121 -14.93 -7.05 7.53
C VAL A 121 -15.64 -8.36 7.15
N ASP A 122 -16.06 -9.16 8.14
CA ASP A 122 -16.74 -10.43 7.90
C ASP A 122 -18.06 -10.23 7.13
N VAL A 123 -18.84 -9.22 7.51
CA VAL A 123 -20.09 -8.90 6.82
C VAL A 123 -19.83 -8.52 5.36
N LEU A 124 -18.83 -7.68 5.11
CA LEU A 124 -18.48 -7.26 3.74
C LEU A 124 -18.00 -8.45 2.90
N GLU A 125 -17.20 -9.35 3.49
CA GLU A 125 -16.73 -10.55 2.80
C GLU A 125 -17.90 -11.46 2.42
N ARG A 126 -18.85 -11.66 3.34
CA ARG A 126 -20.05 -12.48 3.08
C ARG A 126 -20.94 -11.85 2.00
N MET A 127 -21.13 -10.53 2.04
CA MET A 127 -21.89 -9.82 1.00
C MET A 127 -21.23 -9.99 -0.37
N THR A 128 -19.92 -9.90 -0.44
CA THR A 128 -19.17 -10.11 -1.68
C THR A 128 -19.38 -11.51 -2.22
N ARG A 129 -19.27 -12.53 -1.36
CA ARG A 129 -19.51 -13.93 -1.77
C ARG A 129 -20.94 -14.17 -2.25
N ASN A 130 -21.91 -13.51 -1.62
CA ASN A 130 -23.32 -13.65 -2.03
C ASN A 130 -23.56 -13.12 -3.46
N LEU A 131 -22.76 -12.17 -3.90
CA LEU A 131 -22.94 -11.47 -5.18
C LEU A 131 -21.99 -11.96 -6.28
N THR A 132 -21.04 -12.79 -5.95
CA THR A 132 -20.06 -13.34 -6.89
C THR A 132 -20.13 -14.87 -6.93
#